data_cc6340f54da5a047941c702448603ee5
#
_entry.id   cc6340f54da5a047941c702448603ee5
#
_cell.length_a   1.000
_cell.length_b   1.000
_cell.length_c   1.000
_cell.angle_alpha   90.00
_cell.angle_beta   90.00
_cell.angle_gamma   90.00
#
_symmetry.space_group_name_H-M   'P 1'
#
loop_
_entity.id
_entity.type
_entity.pdbx_description
1 polymer ?
#
loop_
_entity_poly.entity_id
_entity_poly.type
_entity_poly.pdbx_seq_one_letter_code
_entity_poly.pdbx_strand_id
1 'polypeptide(L)'
;MSFIPDTTTLIQFAIATVILAITPGPDMTLFVSRTLSQGRATGFASMAGALCGTLIHTTLVVVGVSALIVASPMAFFVLKVFGAGYLVFLAWQALARGSAFSPEKKSGPQISLFRSWAAGLGVNLLNPKIILFFMTFLPQFVSAHDPNAPGKLFFLGVMFIVLSIPVTAPMVFAAEKFSTAMKASPRVTRVVDYLFAGVFSAFALKILTAQAK
;
A
#
# COMPACT_ATOMS: atom_id res chain seq x y z
N MET A 1 -10.66 21.72 16.31
CA MET A 1 -10.40 21.25 14.93
C MET A 1 -9.64 19.96 15.02
N SER A 2 -10.19 18.86 14.52
CA SER A 2 -9.57 17.52 14.65
C SER A 2 -8.80 17.16 13.38
N PHE A 3 -7.52 16.80 13.53
CA PHE A 3 -6.70 16.20 12.47
C PHE A 3 -7.01 14.70 12.30
N ILE A 4 -7.90 14.16 13.14
CA ILE A 4 -8.37 12.78 13.02
C ILE A 4 -9.60 12.78 12.10
N PRO A 5 -9.61 11.96 11.04
CA PRO A 5 -10.79 11.76 10.20
C PRO A 5 -11.98 11.20 10.97
N ASP A 6 -13.17 11.31 10.41
CA ASP A 6 -14.37 10.69 10.97
C ASP A 6 -14.28 9.15 10.96
N THR A 7 -15.10 8.51 11.80
CA THR A 7 -15.07 7.05 11.99
C THR A 7 -15.34 6.27 10.69
N THR A 8 -16.22 6.78 9.83
CA THR A 8 -16.52 6.12 8.55
C THR A 8 -15.30 6.12 7.63
N THR A 9 -14.62 7.26 7.55
CA THR A 9 -13.35 7.41 6.81
C THR A 9 -12.27 6.47 7.36
N LEU A 10 -12.13 6.40 8.69
CA LEU A 10 -11.14 5.51 9.31
C LEU A 10 -11.41 4.03 8.99
N ILE A 11 -12.67 3.59 9.09
CA ILE A 11 -13.05 2.21 8.76
C ILE A 11 -12.79 1.90 7.28
N GLN A 12 -13.20 2.77 6.38
CA GLN A 12 -12.99 2.58 4.94
C GLN A 12 -11.49 2.52 4.61
N PHE A 13 -10.70 3.41 5.19
CA PHE A 13 -9.25 3.43 4.99
C PHE A 13 -8.57 2.18 5.59
N ALA A 14 -9.00 1.73 6.78
CA ALA A 14 -8.48 0.52 7.39
C ALA A 14 -8.74 -0.73 6.52
N ILE A 15 -9.96 -0.88 6.00
CA ILE A 15 -10.31 -1.99 5.10
C ILE A 15 -9.41 -1.96 3.86
N ALA A 16 -9.28 -0.80 3.20
CA ALA A 16 -8.45 -0.67 2.02
C ALA A 16 -6.96 -0.96 2.31
N THR A 17 -6.45 -0.48 3.45
CA THR A 17 -5.07 -0.73 3.90
C THR A 17 -4.80 -2.22 4.10
N VAL A 18 -5.68 -2.91 4.82
CA VAL A 18 -5.54 -4.36 5.07
C VAL A 18 -5.56 -5.13 3.76
N ILE A 19 -6.50 -4.83 2.87
CA ILE A 19 -6.59 -5.48 1.56
C ILE A 19 -5.35 -5.21 0.71
N LEU A 20 -4.84 -3.97 0.69
CA LEU A 20 -3.60 -3.66 -0.02
C LEU A 20 -2.40 -4.42 0.58
N ALA A 21 -2.32 -4.50 1.92
CA ALA A 21 -1.21 -5.14 2.61
C ALA A 21 -1.19 -6.67 2.40
N ILE A 22 -2.35 -7.34 2.31
CA ILE A 22 -2.43 -8.77 2.00
C ILE A 22 -2.29 -9.08 0.51
N THR A 23 -2.49 -8.08 -0.37
CA THR A 23 -2.36 -8.29 -1.82
C THR A 23 -0.89 -8.50 -2.19
N PRO A 24 -0.54 -9.63 -2.81
CA PRO A 24 0.83 -9.93 -3.18
C PRO A 24 1.46 -8.84 -4.06
N GLY A 25 2.74 -8.58 -3.84
CA GLY A 25 3.48 -7.57 -4.57
C GLY A 25 4.98 -7.61 -4.29
N PRO A 26 5.76 -6.67 -4.85
CA PRO A 26 7.22 -6.66 -4.73
C PRO A 26 7.72 -6.65 -3.29
N ASP A 27 7.11 -5.86 -2.40
CA ASP A 27 7.49 -5.76 -0.99
C ASP A 27 7.33 -7.12 -0.28
N MET A 28 6.15 -7.74 -0.41
CA MET A 28 5.86 -9.04 0.19
C MET A 28 6.80 -10.12 -0.36
N THR A 29 7.03 -10.14 -1.67
CA THR A 29 7.96 -11.08 -2.31
C THR A 29 9.37 -10.91 -1.74
N LEU A 30 9.83 -9.68 -1.55
CA LEU A 30 11.13 -9.40 -0.94
C LEU A 30 11.20 -9.91 0.50
N PHE A 31 10.22 -9.59 1.36
CA PHE A 31 10.23 -9.99 2.76
C PHE A 31 10.28 -11.51 2.91
N VAL A 32 9.44 -12.21 2.17
CA VAL A 32 9.38 -13.67 2.21
C VAL A 32 10.65 -14.29 1.64
N SER A 33 11.14 -13.82 0.48
CA SER A 33 12.39 -14.32 -0.11
C SER A 33 13.61 -14.13 0.79
N ARG A 34 13.73 -12.96 1.44
CA ARG A 34 14.80 -12.68 2.40
C ARG A 34 14.70 -13.59 3.62
N THR A 35 13.51 -13.80 4.14
CA THR A 35 13.30 -14.71 5.27
C THR A 35 13.67 -16.14 4.93
N LEU A 36 13.24 -16.65 3.77
CA LEU A 36 13.52 -18.01 3.31
C LEU A 36 15.01 -18.25 3.01
N SER A 37 15.71 -17.22 2.52
CA SER A 37 17.11 -17.34 2.08
C SER A 37 18.12 -17.02 3.18
N GLN A 38 17.80 -16.09 4.09
CA GLN A 38 18.75 -15.46 5.01
C GLN A 38 18.24 -15.41 6.47
N GLY A 39 17.03 -15.91 6.71
CA GLY A 39 16.41 -15.94 8.03
C GLY A 39 15.52 -14.75 8.36
N ARG A 40 14.79 -14.86 9.48
CA ARG A 40 13.76 -13.88 9.88
C ARG A 40 14.31 -12.47 10.09
N ALA A 41 15.50 -12.32 10.63
CA ALA A 41 16.09 -11.01 10.91
C ALA A 41 16.22 -10.17 9.63
N THR A 42 16.65 -10.76 8.51
CA THR A 42 16.76 -10.08 7.21
C THR A 42 15.40 -9.77 6.59
N GLY A 43 14.41 -10.64 6.80
CA GLY A 43 13.02 -10.39 6.41
C GLY A 43 12.43 -9.18 7.16
N PHE A 44 12.59 -9.12 8.48
CA PHE A 44 12.15 -7.99 9.29
C PHE A 44 12.92 -6.70 8.98
N ALA A 45 14.23 -6.79 8.72
CA ALA A 45 15.00 -5.63 8.27
C ALA A 45 14.46 -5.07 6.95
N SER A 46 14.14 -5.93 5.97
CA SER A 46 13.53 -5.50 4.71
C SER A 46 12.14 -4.90 4.92
N MET A 47 11.32 -5.48 5.81
CA MET A 47 10.02 -4.92 6.17
C MET A 47 10.17 -3.53 6.81
N ALA A 48 11.09 -3.36 7.75
CA ALA A 48 11.37 -2.06 8.36
C ALA A 48 11.81 -1.02 7.31
N GLY A 49 12.64 -1.41 6.35
CA GLY A 49 13.01 -0.54 5.22
C GLY A 49 11.80 -0.10 4.40
N ALA A 50 10.90 -1.01 4.09
CA ALA A 50 9.68 -0.69 3.36
C ALA A 50 8.74 0.25 4.15
N LEU A 51 8.61 0.06 5.47
CA LEU A 51 7.84 0.97 6.32
C LEU A 51 8.46 2.38 6.35
N CYS A 52 9.79 2.50 6.33
CA CYS A 52 10.47 3.79 6.15
C CYS A 52 10.15 4.41 4.78
N GLY A 53 10.12 3.61 3.70
CA GLY A 53 9.69 4.07 2.37
C GLY A 53 8.26 4.58 2.37
N THR A 54 7.37 3.87 3.04
CA THR A 54 5.98 4.29 3.24
C THR A 54 5.87 5.63 3.97
N LEU A 55 6.70 5.86 4.98
CA LEU A 55 6.74 7.15 5.68
C LEU A 55 7.23 8.28 4.77
N ILE A 56 8.21 8.01 3.91
CA ILE A 56 8.66 8.96 2.89
C ILE A 56 7.51 9.27 1.92
N HIS A 57 6.80 8.26 1.39
CA HIS A 57 5.62 8.49 0.55
C HIS A 57 4.55 9.32 1.26
N THR A 58 4.28 9.03 2.53
CA THR A 58 3.36 9.83 3.36
C THR A 58 3.78 11.29 3.37
N THR A 59 5.04 11.57 3.67
CA THR A 59 5.57 12.94 3.75
C THR A 59 5.48 13.65 2.41
N LEU A 60 5.86 12.97 1.32
CA LEU A 60 5.79 13.53 -0.04
C LEU A 60 4.35 13.86 -0.44
N VAL A 61 3.39 13.00 -0.09
CA VAL A 61 1.96 13.26 -0.36
C VAL A 61 1.44 14.41 0.48
N VAL A 62 1.77 14.46 1.78
CA VAL A 62 1.37 15.58 2.64
C VAL A 62 1.85 16.91 2.08
N VAL A 63 3.13 17.00 1.71
CA VAL A 63 3.70 18.24 1.16
C VAL A 63 3.15 18.54 -0.23
N GLY A 64 3.16 17.55 -1.12
CA GLY A 64 2.76 17.72 -2.52
C GLY A 64 1.27 18.00 -2.68
N VAL A 65 0.40 17.24 -1.99
CA VAL A 65 -1.05 17.44 -2.06
C VAL A 65 -1.46 18.73 -1.38
N SER A 66 -0.83 19.10 -0.25
CA SER A 66 -1.10 20.37 0.41
C SER A 66 -0.75 21.56 -0.48
N ALA A 67 0.41 21.51 -1.15
CA ALA A 67 0.79 22.53 -2.11
C ALA A 67 -0.19 22.60 -3.31
N LEU A 68 -0.63 21.44 -3.80
CA LEU A 68 -1.58 21.36 -4.91
C LEU A 68 -2.96 21.92 -4.56
N ILE A 69 -3.46 21.64 -3.35
CA ILE A 69 -4.73 22.20 -2.87
C ILE A 69 -4.68 23.73 -2.84
N VAL A 70 -3.57 24.30 -2.33
CA VAL A 70 -3.39 25.75 -2.26
C VAL A 70 -3.24 26.37 -3.65
N ALA A 71 -2.47 25.72 -4.55
CA ALA A 71 -2.18 26.25 -5.88
C ALA A 71 -3.39 26.15 -6.83
N SER A 72 -4.15 25.07 -6.80
CA SER A 72 -5.26 24.84 -7.73
C SER A 72 -6.19 23.72 -7.25
N PRO A 73 -7.40 24.06 -6.75
CA PRO A 73 -8.43 23.07 -6.46
C PRO A 73 -8.80 22.20 -7.68
N MET A 74 -8.71 22.75 -8.90
CA MET A 74 -8.94 22.01 -10.13
C MET A 74 -7.85 20.95 -10.36
N ALA A 75 -6.58 21.28 -10.11
CA ALA A 75 -5.50 20.31 -10.24
C ALA A 75 -5.63 19.18 -9.20
N PHE A 76 -6.07 19.49 -7.99
CA PHE A 76 -6.39 18.48 -6.98
C PHE A 76 -7.56 17.58 -7.44
N PHE A 77 -8.60 18.16 -8.01
CA PHE A 77 -9.70 17.40 -8.59
C PHE A 77 -9.21 16.44 -9.71
N VAL A 78 -8.40 16.95 -10.64
CA VAL A 78 -7.80 16.16 -11.72
C VAL A 78 -6.98 14.99 -11.15
N LEU A 79 -6.16 15.24 -10.11
CA LEU A 79 -5.40 14.19 -9.41
C LEU A 79 -6.34 13.08 -8.89
N LYS A 80 -7.48 13.45 -8.28
CA LYS A 80 -8.47 12.49 -7.76
C LYS A 80 -9.09 11.65 -8.87
N VAL A 81 -9.45 12.25 -10.00
CA VAL A 81 -10.02 11.54 -11.16
C VAL A 81 -9.01 10.57 -11.78
N PHE A 82 -7.76 11.02 -11.98
CA PHE A 82 -6.69 10.13 -12.44
C PHE A 82 -6.47 8.98 -11.46
N GLY A 83 -6.51 9.26 -10.16
CA GLY A 83 -6.42 8.26 -9.12
C GLY A 83 -7.53 7.22 -9.20
N ALA A 84 -8.77 7.64 -9.37
CA ALA A 84 -9.90 6.72 -9.53
C ALA A 84 -9.72 5.83 -10.77
N GLY A 85 -9.33 6.40 -11.91
CA GLY A 85 -9.02 5.64 -13.13
C GLY A 85 -7.90 4.63 -12.92
N TYR A 86 -6.86 5.02 -12.17
CA TYR A 86 -5.77 4.12 -11.86
C TYR A 86 -6.17 2.97 -10.90
N LEU A 87 -7.04 3.24 -9.93
CA LEU A 87 -7.59 2.17 -9.07
C LEU A 87 -8.39 1.14 -9.87
N VAL A 88 -9.17 1.59 -10.87
CA VAL A 88 -9.84 0.69 -11.81
C VAL A 88 -8.82 -0.12 -12.62
N PHE A 89 -7.76 0.51 -13.10
CA PHE A 89 -6.69 -0.19 -13.82
C PHE A 89 -6.01 -1.26 -12.95
N LEU A 90 -5.69 -0.96 -11.69
CA LEU A 90 -5.13 -1.94 -10.76
C LEU A 90 -6.11 -3.10 -10.47
N ALA A 91 -7.39 -2.78 -10.31
CA ALA A 91 -8.43 -3.78 -10.13
C ALA A 91 -8.51 -4.71 -11.35
N TRP A 92 -8.52 -4.15 -12.55
CA TRP A 92 -8.48 -4.91 -13.79
C TRP A 92 -7.20 -5.76 -13.91
N GLN A 93 -6.04 -5.20 -13.60
CA GLN A 93 -4.76 -5.92 -13.66
C GLN A 93 -4.75 -7.13 -12.70
N ALA A 94 -5.25 -6.95 -11.48
CA ALA A 94 -5.38 -8.03 -10.51
C ALA A 94 -6.27 -9.17 -11.02
N LEU A 95 -7.39 -8.83 -11.65
CA LEU A 95 -8.31 -9.82 -12.23
C LEU A 95 -7.75 -10.50 -13.48
N ALA A 96 -7.09 -9.74 -14.36
CA ALA A 96 -6.64 -10.24 -15.67
C ALA A 96 -5.36 -11.06 -15.58
N ARG A 97 -4.40 -10.65 -14.72
CA ARG A 97 -3.07 -11.24 -14.64
C ARG A 97 -2.79 -11.98 -13.34
N GLY A 98 -3.63 -11.74 -12.31
CA GLY A 98 -3.37 -12.18 -10.95
C GLY A 98 -2.19 -11.45 -10.30
N SER A 99 -2.04 -11.63 -9.00
CA SER A 99 -0.90 -11.08 -8.25
C SER A 99 0.34 -11.92 -8.46
N ALA A 100 1.45 -11.30 -8.85
CA ALA A 100 2.74 -11.96 -8.99
C ALA A 100 3.37 -12.20 -7.62
N PHE A 101 3.28 -13.42 -7.10
CA PHE A 101 3.98 -13.85 -5.90
C PHE A 101 4.97 -14.96 -6.26
N SER A 102 6.24 -14.63 -6.32
CA SER A 102 7.31 -15.58 -6.67
C SER A 102 8.49 -15.44 -5.71
N PRO A 103 8.34 -15.84 -4.43
CA PRO A 103 9.45 -15.82 -3.52
C PRO A 103 10.46 -16.90 -3.92
N GLU A 104 11.73 -16.51 -4.04
CA GLU A 104 12.83 -17.41 -4.35
C GLU A 104 13.66 -17.66 -3.09
N LYS A 105 13.98 -18.94 -2.87
CA LYS A 105 14.98 -19.33 -1.88
C LYS A 105 16.34 -19.43 -2.60
N LYS A 106 17.10 -18.33 -2.54
CA LYS A 106 18.46 -18.30 -3.12
C LYS A 106 19.48 -18.58 -2.02
N SER A 107 20.30 -19.61 -2.21
CA SER A 107 21.50 -19.79 -1.40
C SER A 107 22.56 -18.79 -1.87
N GLY A 108 23.14 -18.04 -0.93
CA GLY A 108 24.14 -17.02 -1.21
C GLY A 108 24.81 -16.55 0.07
N PRO A 109 25.87 -15.71 -0.04
CA PRO A 109 26.53 -15.15 1.14
C PRO A 109 25.55 -14.38 2.00
N GLN A 110 25.78 -14.39 3.30
CA GLN A 110 24.95 -13.65 4.26
C GLN A 110 24.97 -12.15 3.96
N ILE A 111 23.78 -11.57 3.92
CA ILE A 111 23.60 -10.15 3.65
C ILE A 111 23.36 -9.44 4.99
N SER A 112 24.02 -8.30 5.19
CA SER A 112 23.85 -7.51 6.42
C SER A 112 22.40 -7.00 6.57
N LEU A 113 21.97 -6.80 7.80
CA LEU A 113 20.63 -6.25 8.10
C LEU A 113 20.43 -4.88 7.44
N PHE A 114 21.48 -4.04 7.43
CA PHE A 114 21.43 -2.74 6.76
C PHE A 114 21.18 -2.85 5.26
N ARG A 115 21.85 -3.78 4.56
CA ARG A 115 21.60 -4.03 3.13
C ARG A 115 20.19 -4.57 2.89
N SER A 116 19.67 -5.38 3.80
CA SER A 116 18.30 -5.88 3.72
C SER A 116 17.28 -4.76 3.94
N TRP A 117 17.52 -3.88 4.91
CA TRP A 117 16.74 -2.68 5.15
C TRP A 117 16.76 -1.75 3.93
N ALA A 118 17.93 -1.44 3.39
CA ALA A 118 18.08 -0.58 2.23
C ALA A 118 17.39 -1.17 0.98
N ALA A 119 17.43 -2.50 0.81
CA ALA A 119 16.69 -3.16 -0.25
C ALA A 119 15.16 -3.02 -0.06
N GLY A 120 14.66 -3.17 1.18
CA GLY A 120 13.26 -2.94 1.50
C GLY A 120 12.81 -1.53 1.21
N LEU A 121 13.61 -0.54 1.64
CA LEU A 121 13.39 0.87 1.34
C LEU A 121 13.33 1.12 -0.17
N GLY A 122 14.33 0.66 -0.91
CA GLY A 122 14.42 0.88 -2.36
C GLY A 122 13.28 0.23 -3.12
N VAL A 123 12.94 -1.04 -2.79
CA VAL A 123 11.81 -1.73 -3.43
C VAL A 123 10.50 -1.00 -3.16
N ASN A 124 10.25 -0.54 -1.93
CA ASN A 124 9.03 0.18 -1.58
C ASN A 124 8.94 1.55 -2.28
N LEU A 125 10.03 2.32 -2.29
CA LEU A 125 10.07 3.62 -2.97
C LEU A 125 9.84 3.52 -4.48
N LEU A 126 10.21 2.40 -5.10
CA LEU A 126 10.02 2.15 -6.53
C LEU A 126 8.79 1.27 -6.80
N ASN A 127 8.05 0.86 -5.77
CA ASN A 127 6.88 0.01 -5.93
C ASN A 127 5.70 0.81 -6.51
N PRO A 128 5.31 0.56 -7.77
CA PRO A 128 4.23 1.34 -8.39
C PRO A 128 2.90 1.19 -7.65
N LYS A 129 2.66 0.04 -7.03
CA LYS A 129 1.45 -0.19 -6.22
C LYS A 129 1.37 0.79 -5.04
N ILE A 130 2.49 0.99 -4.33
CA ILE A 130 2.56 1.88 -3.17
C ILE A 130 2.57 3.34 -3.61
N ILE A 131 3.41 3.70 -4.59
CA ILE A 131 3.47 5.07 -5.14
C ILE A 131 2.06 5.55 -5.49
N LEU A 132 1.37 4.77 -6.30
CA LEU A 132 0.09 5.17 -6.85
C LEU A 132 -1.03 5.12 -5.81
N PHE A 133 -0.99 4.16 -4.86
CA PHE A 133 -1.90 4.18 -3.73
C PHE A 133 -1.74 5.48 -2.91
N PHE A 134 -0.52 5.85 -2.57
CA PHE A 134 -0.28 7.05 -1.78
C PHE A 134 -0.62 8.33 -2.56
N MET A 135 -0.24 8.42 -3.83
CA MET A 135 -0.48 9.63 -4.63
C MET A 135 -1.95 9.82 -5.01
N THR A 136 -2.70 8.74 -5.19
CA THR A 136 -4.04 8.84 -5.80
C THR A 136 -5.16 8.43 -4.87
N PHE A 137 -4.96 7.43 -4.01
CA PHE A 137 -5.99 6.94 -3.10
C PHE A 137 -6.01 7.70 -1.77
N LEU A 138 -4.86 7.96 -1.16
CA LEU A 138 -4.80 8.68 0.11
C LEU A 138 -5.48 10.06 0.06
N PRO A 139 -5.30 10.90 -0.99
CA PRO A 139 -5.99 12.18 -1.12
C PRO A 139 -7.52 12.10 -1.23
N GLN A 140 -8.07 10.90 -1.51
CA GLN A 140 -9.53 10.74 -1.60
C GLN A 140 -10.25 10.94 -0.26
N PHE A 141 -9.53 10.81 0.84
CA PHE A 141 -10.06 10.92 2.20
C PHE A 141 -10.02 12.33 2.77
N VAL A 142 -9.59 13.32 1.98
CA VAL A 142 -9.57 14.73 2.36
C VAL A 142 -10.29 15.60 1.34
N SER A 143 -10.78 16.76 1.80
CA SER A 143 -11.37 17.80 0.94
C SER A 143 -10.35 18.91 0.68
N ALA A 144 -10.41 19.54 -0.50
CA ALA A 144 -9.65 20.75 -0.80
C ALA A 144 -10.00 21.94 0.13
N HIS A 145 -11.20 21.90 0.72
CA HIS A 145 -11.68 22.96 1.64
C HIS A 145 -11.38 22.63 3.11
N ASP A 146 -10.72 21.51 3.41
CA ASP A 146 -10.40 21.12 4.78
C ASP A 146 -9.08 21.76 5.23
N PRO A 147 -9.10 22.71 6.18
CA PRO A 147 -7.88 23.36 6.65
C PRO A 147 -6.92 22.40 7.36
N ASN A 148 -7.41 21.23 7.78
CA ASN A 148 -6.62 20.19 8.43
C ASN A 148 -6.23 19.04 7.48
N ALA A 149 -6.40 19.20 6.15
CA ALA A 149 -6.05 18.18 5.17
C ALA A 149 -4.62 17.62 5.35
N PRO A 150 -3.56 18.43 5.57
CA PRO A 150 -2.21 17.93 5.79
C PRO A 150 -2.11 17.00 7.01
N GLY A 151 -2.71 17.39 8.12
CA GLY A 151 -2.73 16.59 9.35
C GLY A 151 -3.48 15.27 9.19
N LYS A 152 -4.62 15.28 8.50
CA LYS A 152 -5.40 14.07 8.19
C LYS A 152 -4.65 13.14 7.26
N LEU A 153 -3.99 13.66 6.22
CA LEU A 153 -3.15 12.85 5.32
C LEU A 153 -2.00 12.19 6.07
N PHE A 154 -1.31 12.94 6.95
CA PHE A 154 -0.24 12.39 7.75
C PHE A 154 -0.73 11.30 8.71
N PHE A 155 -1.84 11.57 9.40
CA PHE A 155 -2.49 10.60 10.29
C PHE A 155 -2.82 9.29 9.55
N LEU A 156 -3.45 9.37 8.38
CA LEU A 156 -3.80 8.21 7.57
C LEU A 156 -2.56 7.47 7.07
N GLY A 157 -1.49 8.16 6.69
CA GLY A 157 -0.23 7.54 6.30
C GLY A 157 0.44 6.78 7.45
N VAL A 158 0.43 7.35 8.66
CA VAL A 158 0.90 6.64 9.88
C VAL A 158 -0.02 5.46 10.22
N MET A 159 -1.32 5.64 10.11
CA MET A 159 -2.30 4.57 10.31
C MET A 159 -2.07 3.41 9.33
N PHE A 160 -1.73 3.70 8.08
CA PHE A 160 -1.35 2.67 7.10
C PHE A 160 -0.16 1.86 7.60
N ILE A 161 0.90 2.51 8.09
CA ILE A 161 2.09 1.83 8.65
C ILE A 161 1.68 0.92 9.82
N VAL A 162 0.93 1.46 10.78
CA VAL A 162 0.50 0.71 11.98
C VAL A 162 -0.35 -0.51 11.61
N LEU A 163 -1.29 -0.36 10.69
CA LEU A 163 -2.17 -1.45 10.25
C LEU A 163 -1.45 -2.47 9.35
N SER A 164 -0.40 -2.07 8.65
CA SER A 164 0.38 -2.99 7.81
C SER A 164 1.24 -3.95 8.63
N ILE A 165 1.70 -3.55 9.80
CA ILE A 165 2.57 -4.39 10.66
C ILE A 165 1.89 -5.71 11.06
N PRO A 166 0.68 -5.73 11.66
CA PRO A 166 0.02 -6.98 12.05
C PRO A 166 -0.35 -7.88 10.86
N VAL A 167 -0.38 -7.33 9.65
CA VAL A 167 -0.61 -8.11 8.42
C VAL A 167 0.69 -8.71 7.89
N THR A 168 1.76 -7.93 7.82
CA THR A 168 3.01 -8.34 7.16
C THR A 168 3.97 -9.08 8.09
N ALA A 169 3.98 -8.78 9.40
CA ALA A 169 4.85 -9.45 10.34
C ALA A 169 4.59 -10.98 10.45
N PRO A 170 3.34 -11.47 10.51
CA PRO A 170 3.08 -12.91 10.46
C PRO A 170 3.60 -13.59 9.19
N MET A 171 3.60 -12.89 8.04
CA MET A 171 4.13 -13.43 6.79
C MET A 171 5.65 -13.66 6.87
N VAL A 172 6.38 -12.78 7.57
CA VAL A 172 7.81 -12.94 7.84
C VAL A 172 8.04 -14.04 8.88
N PHE A 173 7.26 -14.08 9.98
CA PHE A 173 7.39 -15.12 11.01
C PHE A 173 7.18 -16.52 10.47
N ALA A 174 6.18 -16.70 9.61
CA ALA A 174 5.75 -17.97 9.07
C ALA A 174 6.04 -18.09 7.57
N ALA A 175 7.14 -17.53 7.08
CA ALA A 175 7.43 -17.39 5.66
C ALA A 175 7.37 -18.70 4.86
N GLU A 176 7.84 -19.82 5.43
CA GLU A 176 7.74 -21.12 4.78
C GLU A 176 6.30 -21.57 4.60
N LYS A 177 5.48 -21.52 5.69
CA LYS A 177 4.06 -21.89 5.65
C LYS A 177 3.30 -20.95 4.70
N PHE A 178 3.57 -19.65 4.79
CA PHE A 178 2.95 -18.64 3.95
C PHE A 178 3.29 -18.86 2.47
N SER A 179 4.58 -19.05 2.14
CA SER A 179 5.03 -19.31 0.77
C SER A 179 4.41 -20.59 0.21
N THR A 180 4.37 -21.66 1.00
CA THR A 180 3.76 -22.94 0.61
C THR A 180 2.25 -22.77 0.37
N ALA A 181 1.54 -22.11 1.27
CA ALA A 181 0.10 -21.88 1.12
C ALA A 181 -0.24 -21.06 -0.13
N MET A 182 0.52 -20.01 -0.39
CA MET A 182 0.32 -19.17 -1.58
C MET A 182 0.62 -19.90 -2.89
N LYS A 183 1.67 -20.74 -2.91
CA LYS A 183 2.02 -21.55 -4.09
C LYS A 183 1.07 -22.72 -4.31
N ALA A 184 0.59 -23.36 -3.23
CA ALA A 184 -0.27 -24.54 -3.31
C ALA A 184 -1.72 -24.22 -3.67
N SER A 185 -2.16 -22.98 -3.46
CA SER A 185 -3.56 -22.60 -3.68
C SER A 185 -3.71 -21.32 -4.52
N PRO A 186 -3.71 -21.44 -5.85
CA PRO A 186 -4.05 -20.32 -6.73
C PRO A 186 -5.42 -19.69 -6.41
N ARG A 187 -6.32 -20.47 -5.78
CA ARG A 187 -7.63 -19.97 -5.34
C ARG A 187 -7.50 -18.91 -4.24
N VAL A 188 -6.60 -19.07 -3.27
CA VAL A 188 -6.37 -18.09 -2.19
C VAL A 188 -5.88 -16.77 -2.78
N THR A 189 -4.88 -16.83 -3.66
CA THR A 189 -4.38 -15.63 -4.35
C THR A 189 -5.51 -14.96 -5.15
N ARG A 190 -6.32 -15.73 -5.86
CA ARG A 190 -7.42 -15.22 -6.66
C ARG A 190 -8.53 -14.59 -5.81
N VAL A 191 -8.84 -15.12 -4.63
CA VAL A 191 -9.77 -14.51 -3.67
C VAL A 191 -9.25 -13.15 -3.21
N VAL A 192 -7.96 -13.05 -2.87
CA VAL A 192 -7.32 -11.77 -2.51
C VAL A 192 -7.39 -10.77 -3.68
N ASP A 193 -7.13 -11.23 -4.91
CA ASP A 193 -7.23 -10.39 -6.10
C ASP A 193 -8.67 -9.88 -6.33
N TYR A 194 -9.69 -10.73 -6.12
CA TYR A 194 -11.09 -10.32 -6.21
C TYR A 194 -11.49 -9.32 -5.11
N LEU A 195 -11.03 -9.52 -3.88
CA LEU A 195 -11.25 -8.57 -2.79
C LEU A 195 -10.61 -7.22 -3.10
N PHE A 196 -9.36 -7.24 -3.57
CA PHE A 196 -8.66 -6.04 -4.01
C PHE A 196 -9.44 -5.33 -5.12
N ALA A 197 -9.78 -6.05 -6.19
CA ALA A 197 -10.52 -5.47 -7.31
C ALA A 197 -11.88 -4.91 -6.88
N GLY A 198 -12.64 -5.64 -6.06
CA GLY A 198 -13.97 -5.21 -5.59
C GLY A 198 -13.89 -3.93 -4.75
N VAL A 199 -13.01 -3.89 -3.76
CA VAL A 199 -12.88 -2.72 -2.87
C VAL A 199 -12.39 -1.49 -3.64
N PHE A 200 -11.35 -1.63 -4.47
CA PHE A 200 -10.80 -0.47 -5.18
C PHE A 200 -11.73 0.01 -6.31
N SER A 201 -12.50 -0.88 -6.96
CA SER A 201 -13.55 -0.48 -7.89
C SER A 201 -14.69 0.26 -7.19
N ALA A 202 -15.11 -0.19 -6.00
CA ALA A 202 -16.13 0.50 -5.21
C ALA A 202 -15.67 1.91 -4.79
N PHE A 203 -14.39 2.07 -4.39
CA PHE A 203 -13.82 3.39 -4.12
C PHE A 203 -13.78 4.28 -5.36
N ALA A 204 -13.33 3.75 -6.50
CA ALA A 204 -13.31 4.49 -7.75
C ALA A 204 -14.72 4.98 -8.14
N LEU A 205 -15.72 4.11 -8.05
CA LEU A 205 -17.11 4.46 -8.31
C LEU A 205 -17.64 5.55 -7.36
N LYS A 206 -17.35 5.40 -6.05
CA LYS A 206 -17.71 6.42 -5.06
C LYS A 206 -17.13 7.79 -5.39
N ILE A 207 -15.85 7.85 -5.82
CA ILE A 207 -15.20 9.10 -6.21
C ILE A 207 -15.89 9.72 -7.41
N LEU A 208 -16.15 8.94 -8.44
CA LEU A 208 -16.78 9.43 -9.68
C LEU A 208 -18.21 9.90 -9.43
N THR A 209 -18.98 9.21 -8.58
CA THR A 209 -20.38 9.57 -8.28
C THR A 209 -20.50 10.73 -7.29
N ALA A 210 -19.58 10.88 -6.33
CA ALA A 210 -19.59 11.98 -5.37
C ALA A 210 -19.30 13.34 -6.01
N GLN A 211 -18.74 13.35 -7.21
CA GLN A 211 -18.37 14.55 -7.95
C GLN A 211 -19.39 14.93 -9.05
N ALA A 212 -20.38 14.08 -9.28
CA ALA A 212 -21.48 14.36 -10.23
C ALA A 212 -22.63 15.17 -9.57
N LYS A 213 -22.49 15.53 -8.30
CA LYS A 213 -23.39 16.41 -7.54
C LYS A 213 -22.69 17.72 -7.20
#